data_562a0eaf7629890672e1ba049874fd04
#
_entry.id   562a0eaf7629890672e1ba049874fd04
#
_cell.length_a   1.000
_cell.length_b   1.000
_cell.length_c   1.000
_cell.angle_alpha   90.00
_cell.angle_beta   90.00
_cell.angle_gamma   90.00
#
_symmetry.space_group_name_H-M   'P 1'
#
loop_
_entity.id
_entity.type
_entity.pdbx_description
1 polymer ?
#
loop_
_entity_poly.entity_id
_entity_poly.type
_entity_poly.pdbx_seq_one_letter_code
_entity_poly.pdbx_strand_id
1 'polypeptide(L)'
;MNKLKHVYFIIGVSAVGKTTVGKMLSQSLNIPFFDADDFHPQSNKQKMADGIPLTDSDRRDWLFSLNKLAIEQSAVNGCVIACSALKKSYRIMLQQKIKSPVKWIFLDGAFELLKQRLSARKDHFMPISLLQSQFDTLEIPDDAFRVSVDLTPEQINIQILDELSKSEIGLFGLGVMGKSLSRNIASKGFRLSIFNRFVA
;
A
#
# COMPACT_ATOMS: atom_id res chain seq x y z
N MET A 1 -24.13 -6.64 -3.33
CA MET A 1 -22.81 -7.29 -3.42
C MET A 1 -21.90 -6.64 -2.38
N ASN A 2 -21.47 -7.39 -1.37
CA ASN A 2 -20.49 -6.86 -0.40
C ASN A 2 -19.16 -6.62 -1.15
N LYS A 3 -18.87 -5.36 -1.44
CA LYS A 3 -17.55 -4.97 -1.98
C LYS A 3 -16.51 -5.37 -0.93
N LEU A 4 -15.53 -6.18 -1.31
CA LEU A 4 -14.43 -6.52 -0.41
C LEU A 4 -13.74 -5.23 0.03
N LYS A 5 -13.68 -5.05 1.33
CA LYS A 5 -13.12 -3.88 1.97
C LYS A 5 -11.61 -4.11 2.15
N HIS A 6 -10.82 -3.78 1.13
CA HIS A 6 -9.37 -3.96 1.17
C HIS A 6 -8.67 -2.81 1.90
N VAL A 7 -7.54 -3.12 2.51
CA VAL A 7 -6.58 -2.13 2.99
C VAL A 7 -5.38 -2.15 2.04
N TYR A 8 -5.10 -1.00 1.42
CA TYR A 8 -3.98 -0.81 0.51
C TYR A 8 -2.89 0.00 1.19
N PHE A 9 -1.71 -0.57 1.35
CA PHE A 9 -0.54 0.16 1.80
C PHE A 9 0.34 0.54 0.62
N ILE A 10 0.53 1.84 0.39
CA ILE A 10 1.50 2.37 -0.56
C ILE A 10 2.80 2.60 0.20
N ILE A 11 3.82 1.80 -0.07
CA ILE A 11 5.05 1.77 0.71
C ILE A 11 6.28 2.13 -0.12
N GLY A 12 7.36 2.49 0.56
CA GLY A 12 8.63 2.88 -0.02
C GLY A 12 9.30 4.05 0.71
N VAL A 13 10.49 4.40 0.32
CA VAL A 13 11.29 5.46 0.93
C VAL A 13 10.68 6.85 0.71
N SER A 14 11.24 7.88 1.33
CA SER A 14 10.82 9.27 1.11
C SER A 14 11.05 9.73 -0.34
N ALA A 15 10.31 10.73 -0.77
CA ALA A 15 10.34 11.29 -2.13
C ALA A 15 9.91 10.32 -3.27
N VAL A 16 9.55 9.07 -2.96
CA VAL A 16 9.12 8.09 -3.97
C VAL A 16 7.71 8.37 -4.54
N GLY A 17 6.93 9.27 -3.92
CA GLY A 17 5.60 9.67 -4.42
C GLY A 17 4.40 8.99 -3.77
N LYS A 18 4.57 8.37 -2.60
CA LYS A 18 3.50 7.63 -1.87
C LYS A 18 2.20 8.41 -1.73
N THR A 19 2.29 9.66 -1.27
CA THR A 19 1.11 10.53 -1.05
C THR A 19 0.37 10.81 -2.36
N THR A 20 1.10 11.11 -3.44
CA THR A 20 0.52 11.40 -4.76
C THR A 20 -0.19 10.17 -5.31
N VAL A 21 0.50 9.05 -5.40
CA VAL A 21 -0.05 7.78 -5.91
C VAL A 21 -1.20 7.29 -5.01
N GLY A 22 -1.03 7.39 -3.69
CA GLY A 22 -2.06 6.98 -2.73
C GLY A 22 -3.36 7.77 -2.85
N LYS A 23 -3.29 9.09 -3.05
CA LYS A 23 -4.47 9.93 -3.30
C LYS A 23 -5.15 9.57 -4.62
N MET A 24 -4.38 9.35 -5.69
CA MET A 24 -4.94 8.94 -6.98
C MET A 24 -5.64 7.58 -6.90
N LEU A 25 -5.00 6.60 -6.26
CA LEU A 25 -5.59 5.28 -6.05
C LEU A 25 -6.88 5.36 -5.21
N SER A 26 -6.86 6.13 -4.13
CA SER A 26 -8.02 6.39 -3.26
C SER A 26 -9.22 6.95 -4.06
N GLN A 27 -8.97 7.94 -4.91
CA GLN A 27 -9.99 8.51 -5.80
C GLN A 27 -10.53 7.47 -6.79
N SER A 28 -9.64 6.71 -7.44
CA SER A 28 -10.02 5.67 -8.42
C SER A 28 -10.87 4.56 -7.79
N LEU A 29 -10.58 4.20 -6.54
CA LEU A 29 -11.30 3.16 -5.80
C LEU A 29 -12.51 3.68 -5.02
N ASN A 30 -12.65 5.00 -4.89
CA ASN A 30 -13.67 5.69 -4.08
C ASN A 30 -13.66 5.22 -2.61
N ILE A 31 -12.46 5.23 -1.99
CA ILE A 31 -12.22 4.88 -0.57
C ILE A 31 -11.31 5.92 0.08
N PRO A 32 -11.32 6.06 1.43
CA PRO A 32 -10.52 7.07 2.13
C PRO A 32 -9.00 6.88 1.92
N PHE A 33 -8.28 8.01 1.92
CA PHE A 33 -6.82 8.08 1.94
C PHE A 33 -6.31 8.61 3.27
N PHE A 34 -5.23 8.02 3.77
CA PHE A 34 -4.53 8.48 4.97
C PHE A 34 -3.02 8.54 4.69
N ASP A 35 -2.38 9.64 5.10
CA ASP A 35 -0.94 9.75 5.11
C ASP A 35 -0.43 9.37 6.51
N ALA A 36 0.44 8.37 6.58
CA ALA A 36 0.97 7.89 7.85
C ALA A 36 1.80 8.95 8.58
N ASP A 37 2.36 9.91 7.87
CA ASP A 37 3.15 10.99 8.46
C ASP A 37 2.31 11.91 9.35
N ASP A 38 1.00 12.01 9.12
CA ASP A 38 0.07 12.77 9.95
C ASP A 38 -0.07 12.18 11.36
N PHE A 39 0.15 10.87 11.51
CA PHE A 39 -0.02 10.11 12.74
C PHE A 39 1.25 10.04 13.62
N HIS A 40 2.36 10.62 13.17
CA HIS A 40 3.55 10.69 14.02
C HIS A 40 3.32 11.58 15.24
N PRO A 41 3.70 11.12 16.44
CA PRO A 41 3.73 11.98 17.61
C PRO A 41 4.68 13.16 17.41
N GLN A 42 4.44 14.25 18.15
CA GLN A 42 5.21 15.48 17.98
C GLN A 42 6.72 15.27 18.21
N SER A 43 7.10 14.39 19.14
CA SER A 43 8.50 14.00 19.38
C SER A 43 9.19 13.42 18.15
N ASN A 44 8.46 12.59 17.38
CA ASN A 44 8.99 12.01 16.15
C ASN A 44 9.10 13.07 15.04
N LYS A 45 8.09 13.93 14.92
CA LYS A 45 8.12 15.05 13.96
C LYS A 45 9.31 15.97 14.21
N GLN A 46 9.61 16.25 15.49
CA GLN A 46 10.77 17.06 15.86
C GLN A 46 12.10 16.37 15.50
N LYS A 47 12.28 15.08 15.84
CA LYS A 47 13.47 14.33 15.45
C LYS A 47 13.69 14.33 13.93
N MET A 48 12.63 14.12 13.15
CA MET A 48 12.72 14.14 11.69
C MET A 48 13.07 15.52 11.15
N ALA A 49 12.54 16.60 11.75
CA ALA A 49 12.89 17.97 11.39
C ALA A 49 14.36 18.30 11.70
N ASP A 50 14.89 17.74 12.79
CA ASP A 50 16.29 17.89 13.21
C ASP A 50 17.24 16.96 12.41
N GLY A 51 16.73 16.21 11.44
CA GLY A 51 17.52 15.27 10.63
C GLY A 51 17.95 14.01 11.38
N ILE A 52 17.31 13.69 12.51
CA ILE A 52 17.63 12.52 13.35
C ILE A 52 16.76 11.33 12.91
N PRO A 53 17.35 10.20 12.48
CA PRO A 53 16.60 9.00 12.13
C PRO A 53 15.81 8.47 13.33
N LEU A 54 14.57 8.06 13.08
CA LEU A 54 13.76 7.41 14.11
C LEU A 54 14.26 5.99 14.37
N THR A 55 14.29 5.60 15.64
CA THR A 55 14.56 4.21 16.08
C THR A 55 13.31 3.34 15.95
N ASP A 56 13.45 2.02 16.11
CA ASP A 56 12.32 1.10 16.15
C ASP A 56 11.36 1.41 17.31
N SER A 57 11.93 1.84 18.46
CA SER A 57 11.15 2.27 19.63
C SER A 57 10.31 3.51 19.33
N ASP A 58 10.88 4.50 18.63
CA ASP A 58 10.16 5.72 18.23
C ASP A 58 8.97 5.42 17.32
N ARG A 59 9.08 4.37 16.51
CA ARG A 59 8.03 3.99 15.53
C ARG A 59 6.91 3.13 16.11
N ARG A 60 7.12 2.54 17.29
CA ARG A 60 6.21 1.51 17.83
C ARG A 60 4.77 2.02 18.00
N ASP A 61 4.60 3.15 18.68
CA ASP A 61 3.27 3.71 18.95
C ASP A 61 2.62 4.26 17.68
N TRP A 62 3.42 4.80 16.77
CA TRP A 62 2.97 5.23 15.47
C TRP A 62 2.46 4.05 14.62
N LEU A 63 3.20 2.94 14.53
CA LEU A 63 2.78 1.73 13.82
C LEU A 63 1.50 1.14 14.43
N PHE A 64 1.40 1.16 15.76
CA PHE A 64 0.20 0.70 16.46
C PHE A 64 -1.03 1.57 16.13
N SER A 65 -0.87 2.88 16.10
CA SER A 65 -1.93 3.82 15.72
C SER A 65 -2.42 3.60 14.28
N LEU A 66 -1.49 3.38 13.35
CA LEU A 66 -1.82 3.06 11.94
C LEU A 66 -2.51 1.70 11.81
N ASN A 67 -2.07 0.68 12.54
CA ASN A 67 -2.73 -0.63 12.55
C ASN A 67 -4.18 -0.50 13.06
N LYS A 68 -4.40 0.25 14.15
CA LYS A 68 -5.75 0.50 14.68
C LYS A 68 -6.63 1.19 13.63
N LEU A 69 -6.12 2.24 12.97
CA LEU A 69 -6.81 2.91 11.87
C LEU A 69 -7.17 1.93 10.74
N ALA A 70 -6.21 1.09 10.32
CA ALA A 70 -6.43 0.11 9.27
C ALA A 70 -7.51 -0.92 9.63
N ILE A 71 -7.54 -1.40 10.88
CA ILE A 71 -8.59 -2.29 11.39
C ILE A 71 -9.96 -1.60 11.32
N GLU A 72 -10.09 -0.37 11.83
CA GLU A 72 -11.33 0.40 11.83
C GLU A 72 -11.83 0.64 10.41
N GLN A 73 -10.97 1.11 9.51
CA GLN A 73 -11.34 1.37 8.11
C GLN A 73 -11.70 0.09 7.35
N SER A 74 -11.01 -1.01 7.63
CA SER A 74 -11.32 -2.31 7.04
C SER A 74 -12.74 -2.81 7.37
N ALA A 75 -13.27 -2.43 8.51
CA ALA A 75 -14.64 -2.77 8.91
C ALA A 75 -15.71 -1.94 8.18
N VAL A 76 -15.37 -0.75 7.69
CA VAL A 76 -16.33 0.19 7.07
C VAL A 76 -16.27 0.12 5.54
N ASN A 77 -15.18 0.55 4.92
CA ASN A 77 -15.10 0.72 3.46
C ASN A 77 -13.75 0.32 2.85
N GLY A 78 -12.78 -0.05 3.68
CA GLY A 78 -11.38 -0.15 3.29
C GLY A 78 -10.72 1.21 3.22
N CYS A 79 -9.42 1.25 2.92
CA CYS A 79 -8.68 2.51 2.81
C CYS A 79 -7.37 2.32 2.03
N VAL A 80 -6.79 3.46 1.63
CA VAL A 80 -5.40 3.56 1.15
C VAL A 80 -4.59 4.29 2.22
N ILE A 81 -3.45 3.71 2.61
CA ILE A 81 -2.52 4.29 3.60
C ILE A 81 -1.15 4.43 2.94
N ALA A 82 -0.64 5.66 2.84
CA ALA A 82 0.74 5.93 2.45
C ALA A 82 1.65 5.82 3.67
N CYS A 83 2.60 4.89 3.67
CA CYS A 83 3.48 4.62 4.81
C CYS A 83 4.86 4.19 4.33
N SER A 84 5.94 4.57 5.00
CA SER A 84 7.28 4.08 4.61
C SER A 84 7.42 2.56 4.77
N ALA A 85 6.98 1.98 5.88
CA ALA A 85 6.94 0.54 6.19
C ALA A 85 8.19 -0.26 5.74
N LEU A 86 9.39 0.31 5.99
CA LEU A 86 10.66 -0.13 5.40
C LEU A 86 11.07 -1.55 5.80
N LYS A 87 10.82 -1.95 7.05
CA LYS A 87 11.17 -3.28 7.56
C LYS A 87 10.00 -4.26 7.46
N LYS A 88 10.29 -5.53 7.28
CA LYS A 88 9.30 -6.62 7.33
C LYS A 88 8.55 -6.65 8.66
N SER A 89 9.26 -6.42 9.77
CA SER A 89 8.66 -6.34 11.11
C SER A 89 7.58 -5.24 11.22
N TYR A 90 7.78 -4.09 10.55
CA TYR A 90 6.78 -3.02 10.53
C TYR A 90 5.54 -3.44 9.74
N ARG A 91 5.73 -4.09 8.59
CA ARG A 91 4.62 -4.60 7.76
C ARG A 91 3.80 -5.65 8.52
N ILE A 92 4.46 -6.54 9.25
CA ILE A 92 3.79 -7.52 10.13
C ILE A 92 2.94 -6.80 11.20
N MET A 93 3.48 -5.77 11.86
CA MET A 93 2.73 -5.00 12.86
C MET A 93 1.53 -4.29 12.23
N LEU A 94 1.71 -3.67 11.07
CA LEU A 94 0.66 -2.92 10.37
C LEU A 94 -0.52 -3.79 9.93
N GLN A 95 -0.29 -5.05 9.53
CA GLN A 95 -1.36 -5.95 9.07
C GLN A 95 -1.96 -6.82 10.19
N GLN A 96 -1.41 -6.79 11.40
CA GLN A 96 -1.84 -7.65 12.49
C GLN A 96 -3.32 -7.45 12.82
N LYS A 97 -4.07 -8.57 12.95
CA LYS A 97 -5.52 -8.58 13.27
C LYS A 97 -6.45 -7.93 12.23
N ILE A 98 -5.95 -7.46 11.09
CA ILE A 98 -6.83 -7.03 9.99
C ILE A 98 -7.45 -8.29 9.39
N LYS A 99 -8.79 -8.36 9.37
CA LYS A 99 -9.54 -9.51 8.83
C LYS A 99 -9.79 -9.38 7.33
N SER A 100 -9.74 -8.18 6.81
CA SER A 100 -9.90 -7.88 5.39
C SER A 100 -8.58 -8.12 4.63
N PRO A 101 -8.64 -8.39 3.31
CA PRO A 101 -7.42 -8.52 2.53
C PRO A 101 -6.57 -7.26 2.58
N VAL A 102 -5.26 -7.43 2.82
CA VAL A 102 -4.25 -6.37 2.79
C VAL A 102 -3.48 -6.50 1.49
N LYS A 103 -3.32 -5.40 0.76
CA LYS A 103 -2.53 -5.33 -0.47
C LYS A 103 -1.36 -4.35 -0.26
N TRP A 104 -0.15 -4.85 -0.48
CA TRP A 104 1.07 -4.07 -0.41
C TRP A 104 1.47 -3.61 -1.81
N ILE A 105 1.72 -2.32 -1.98
CA ILE A 105 2.18 -1.71 -3.23
C ILE A 105 3.48 -0.99 -2.92
N PHE A 106 4.57 -1.52 -3.44
CA PHE A 106 5.90 -0.99 -3.22
C PHE A 106 6.31 -0.10 -4.38
N LEU A 107 6.45 1.19 -4.10
CA LEU A 107 6.99 2.17 -5.05
C LEU A 107 8.50 2.11 -4.99
N ASP A 108 9.09 1.66 -6.09
CA ASP A 108 10.51 1.43 -6.22
C ASP A 108 11.17 2.51 -7.07
N GLY A 109 12.19 3.15 -6.53
CA GLY A 109 12.93 4.20 -7.20
C GLY A 109 14.41 4.18 -6.86
N ALA A 110 15.24 4.44 -7.86
CA ALA A 110 16.69 4.54 -7.68
C ALA A 110 17.06 5.71 -6.75
N PHE A 111 18.08 5.52 -5.92
CA PHE A 111 18.54 6.54 -4.97
C PHE A 111 18.80 7.90 -5.62
N GLU A 112 19.52 7.92 -6.75
CA GLU A 112 19.88 9.17 -7.44
C GLU A 112 18.65 9.93 -7.97
N LEU A 113 17.64 9.22 -8.48
CA LEU A 113 16.37 9.82 -8.89
C LEU A 113 15.66 10.48 -7.70
N LEU A 114 15.59 9.78 -6.58
CA LEU A 114 14.89 10.29 -5.39
C LEU A 114 15.65 11.43 -4.72
N LYS A 115 16.96 11.39 -4.74
CA LYS A 115 17.84 12.50 -4.31
C LYS A 115 17.58 13.75 -5.14
N GLN A 116 17.48 13.63 -6.47
CA GLN A 116 17.14 14.75 -7.35
C GLN A 116 15.76 15.31 -7.05
N ARG A 117 14.73 14.44 -6.89
CA ARG A 117 13.38 14.85 -6.52
C ARG A 117 13.34 15.56 -5.17
N LEU A 118 14.11 15.08 -4.20
CA LEU A 118 14.20 15.68 -2.88
C LEU A 118 14.82 17.08 -2.93
N SER A 119 15.92 17.23 -3.69
CA SER A 119 16.61 18.52 -3.87
C SER A 119 15.77 19.56 -4.63
N ALA A 120 14.85 19.12 -5.49
CA ALA A 120 13.95 20.01 -6.23
C ALA A 120 12.74 20.54 -5.42
N ARG A 121 12.47 19.98 -4.23
CA ARG A 121 11.35 20.42 -3.36
C ARG A 121 11.72 21.69 -2.61
N LYS A 122 10.88 22.74 -2.75
CA LYS A 122 11.10 24.03 -2.09
C LYS A 122 10.63 24.08 -0.63
N ASP A 123 9.62 23.25 -0.28
CA ASP A 123 8.90 23.39 0.99
C ASP A 123 9.13 22.26 1.99
N HIS A 124 10.02 21.31 1.71
CA HIS A 124 10.27 20.16 2.59
C HIS A 124 11.75 19.84 2.60
N PHE A 125 12.46 20.39 3.59
CA PHE A 125 13.89 20.13 3.75
C PHE A 125 14.09 18.81 4.51
N MET A 126 14.09 17.70 3.78
CA MET A 126 14.56 16.43 4.33
C MET A 126 16.05 16.27 3.97
N PRO A 127 16.94 16.11 4.95
CA PRO A 127 18.37 15.88 4.67
C PRO A 127 18.58 14.60 3.85
N ILE A 128 19.52 14.64 2.91
CA ILE A 128 19.87 13.48 2.06
C ILE A 128 20.34 12.29 2.92
N SER A 129 20.99 12.58 4.08
CA SER A 129 21.38 11.55 5.04
C SER A 129 20.20 10.71 5.57
N LEU A 130 19.01 11.32 5.72
CA LEU A 130 17.81 10.56 6.10
C LEU A 130 17.32 9.67 4.97
N LEU A 131 17.43 10.11 3.71
CA LEU A 131 17.10 9.25 2.56
C LEU A 131 18.05 8.05 2.51
N GLN A 132 19.36 8.26 2.68
CA GLN A 132 20.33 7.16 2.74
C GLN A 132 20.01 6.19 3.86
N SER A 133 19.75 6.66 5.07
CA SER A 133 19.35 5.82 6.20
C SER A 133 18.07 5.00 5.92
N GLN A 134 17.14 5.52 5.11
CA GLN A 134 15.96 4.77 4.71
C GLN A 134 16.29 3.65 3.73
N PHE A 135 17.19 3.90 2.77
CA PHE A 135 17.67 2.86 1.85
C PHE A 135 18.43 1.76 2.58
N ASP A 136 19.28 2.13 3.54
CA ASP A 136 20.05 1.19 4.36
C ASP A 136 19.14 0.31 5.25
N THR A 137 17.94 0.84 5.58
CA THR A 137 16.94 0.17 6.43
C THR A 137 15.93 -0.64 5.60
N LEU A 138 15.83 -0.37 4.29
CA LEU A 138 14.81 -0.93 3.44
C LEU A 138 14.99 -2.43 3.23
N GLU A 139 14.03 -3.20 3.69
CA GLU A 139 13.85 -4.61 3.34
C GLU A 139 12.80 -4.70 2.23
N ILE A 140 13.25 -4.96 1.00
CA ILE A 140 12.37 -5.07 -0.16
C ILE A 140 11.34 -6.19 0.09
N PRO A 141 10.03 -5.90 -0.01
CA PRO A 141 9.00 -6.91 0.22
C PRO A 141 8.88 -7.87 -0.97
N ASP A 142 8.86 -9.18 -0.68
CA ASP A 142 8.67 -10.23 -1.70
C ASP A 142 7.19 -10.40 -2.09
N ASP A 143 6.27 -9.97 -1.23
CA ASP A 143 4.82 -10.16 -1.33
C ASP A 143 4.06 -8.89 -1.77
N ALA A 144 4.78 -7.84 -2.17
CA ALA A 144 4.19 -6.59 -2.64
C ALA A 144 4.17 -6.49 -4.17
N PHE A 145 3.14 -5.83 -4.71
CA PHE A 145 3.16 -5.39 -6.09
C PHE A 145 4.18 -4.26 -6.25
N ARG A 146 5.27 -4.54 -6.95
CA ARG A 146 6.38 -3.61 -7.17
C ARG A 146 6.15 -2.78 -8.43
N VAL A 147 6.23 -1.44 -8.30
CA VAL A 147 6.05 -0.49 -9.40
C VAL A 147 7.23 0.47 -9.45
N SER A 148 7.84 0.63 -10.63
CA SER A 148 8.91 1.64 -10.83
C SER A 148 8.33 3.05 -10.80
N VAL A 149 9.05 3.97 -10.13
CA VAL A 149 8.71 5.39 -10.10
C VAL A 149 9.38 6.21 -11.20
N ASP A 150 10.00 5.55 -12.20
CA ASP A 150 10.41 6.20 -13.44
C ASP A 150 9.19 6.60 -14.31
N LEU A 151 8.05 6.00 -14.02
CA LEU A 151 6.76 6.31 -14.65
C LEU A 151 6.11 7.56 -14.05
N THR A 152 5.15 8.14 -14.79
CA THR A 152 4.33 9.22 -14.24
C THR A 152 3.35 8.65 -13.17
N PRO A 153 2.87 9.50 -12.24
CA PRO A 153 1.89 9.05 -11.24
C PRO A 153 0.64 8.40 -11.85
N GLU A 154 0.18 8.91 -13.00
CA GLU A 154 -0.98 8.37 -13.73
C GLU A 154 -0.69 6.97 -14.27
N GLN A 155 0.49 6.75 -14.87
CA GLN A 155 0.92 5.45 -15.36
C GLN A 155 1.07 4.44 -14.21
N ILE A 156 1.64 4.87 -13.08
CA ILE A 156 1.72 4.05 -11.85
C ILE A 156 0.32 3.65 -11.39
N ASN A 157 -0.62 4.60 -11.32
CA ASN A 157 -1.98 4.32 -10.89
C ASN A 157 -2.69 3.34 -11.83
N ILE A 158 -2.52 3.47 -13.15
CA ILE A 158 -3.05 2.52 -14.14
C ILE A 158 -2.48 1.12 -13.90
N GLN A 159 -1.16 0.97 -13.75
CA GLN A 159 -0.54 -0.33 -13.48
C GLN A 159 -1.06 -0.98 -12.19
N ILE A 160 -1.25 -0.18 -11.13
CA ILE A 160 -1.83 -0.67 -9.88
C ILE A 160 -3.26 -1.16 -10.11
N LEU A 161 -4.10 -0.39 -10.80
CA LEU A 161 -5.49 -0.77 -11.08
C LEU A 161 -5.57 -2.03 -11.94
N ASP A 162 -4.71 -2.17 -12.93
CA ASP A 162 -4.60 -3.37 -13.77
C ASP A 162 -4.24 -4.60 -12.92
N GLU A 163 -3.24 -4.47 -12.05
CA GLU A 163 -2.87 -5.55 -11.11
C GLU A 163 -4.02 -5.92 -10.18
N LEU A 164 -4.70 -4.91 -9.63
CA LEU A 164 -5.85 -5.13 -8.75
C LEU A 164 -7.06 -5.72 -9.49
N SER A 165 -7.15 -5.60 -10.80
CA SER A 165 -8.22 -6.17 -11.62
C SER A 165 -7.99 -7.64 -11.98
N LYS A 166 -6.76 -8.15 -11.90
CA LYS A 166 -6.43 -9.54 -12.23
C LYS A 166 -7.21 -10.50 -11.35
N SER A 167 -7.76 -11.54 -11.97
CA SER A 167 -8.42 -12.62 -11.23
C SER A 167 -7.40 -13.50 -10.52
N GLU A 168 -7.71 -13.90 -9.30
CA GLU A 168 -6.87 -14.78 -8.48
C GLU A 168 -7.10 -16.26 -8.81
N ILE A 169 -8.29 -16.58 -9.35
CA ILE A 169 -8.72 -17.95 -9.68
C ILE A 169 -9.41 -17.98 -11.03
N GLY A 170 -9.01 -18.90 -11.89
CA GLY A 170 -9.72 -19.25 -13.13
C GLY A 170 -10.58 -20.48 -12.93
N LEU A 171 -11.86 -20.43 -13.33
CA LEU A 171 -12.77 -21.58 -13.29
C LEU A 171 -13.28 -21.90 -14.71
N PHE A 172 -13.09 -23.14 -15.15
CA PHE A 172 -13.59 -23.63 -16.42
C PHE A 172 -14.84 -24.48 -16.21
N GLY A 173 -15.95 -24.09 -16.89
CA GLY A 173 -17.22 -24.80 -16.86
C GLY A 173 -18.15 -24.38 -15.73
N LEU A 174 -19.36 -23.98 -16.11
CA LEU A 174 -20.42 -23.56 -15.19
C LEU A 174 -21.54 -24.61 -15.10
N GLY A 175 -21.22 -25.90 -15.13
CA GLY A 175 -22.19 -26.92 -14.73
C GLY A 175 -22.70 -26.69 -13.29
N VAL A 176 -23.60 -27.54 -12.81
CA VAL A 176 -24.21 -27.37 -11.48
C VAL A 176 -23.16 -27.18 -10.38
N MET A 177 -22.10 -28.01 -10.38
CA MET A 177 -21.00 -27.90 -9.41
C MET A 177 -20.15 -26.63 -9.64
N GLY A 178 -19.87 -26.27 -10.89
CA GLY A 178 -19.09 -25.07 -11.21
C GLY A 178 -19.76 -23.79 -10.75
N LYS A 179 -21.10 -23.68 -10.87
CA LYS A 179 -21.89 -22.54 -10.36
C LYS A 179 -21.83 -22.45 -8.85
N SER A 180 -21.94 -23.56 -8.14
CA SER A 180 -21.88 -23.60 -6.67
C SER A 180 -20.48 -23.26 -6.17
N LEU A 181 -19.44 -23.80 -6.80
CA LEU A 181 -18.05 -23.53 -6.49
C LEU A 181 -17.68 -22.07 -6.74
N SER A 182 -18.09 -21.49 -7.88
CA SER A 182 -17.81 -20.08 -8.18
C SER A 182 -18.45 -19.13 -7.16
N ARG A 183 -19.68 -19.41 -6.74
CA ARG A 183 -20.34 -18.63 -5.68
C ARG A 183 -19.62 -18.75 -4.33
N ASN A 184 -19.20 -19.96 -3.97
CA ASN A 184 -18.47 -20.20 -2.73
C ASN A 184 -17.11 -19.47 -2.74
N ILE A 185 -16.34 -19.57 -3.81
CA ILE A 185 -15.05 -18.88 -3.97
C ILE A 185 -15.26 -17.35 -3.91
N ALA A 186 -16.23 -16.82 -4.66
CA ALA A 186 -16.54 -15.38 -4.66
C ALA A 186 -17.02 -14.89 -3.28
N SER A 187 -17.79 -15.70 -2.54
CA SER A 187 -18.25 -15.35 -1.18
C SER A 187 -17.12 -15.26 -0.16
N LYS A 188 -16.00 -15.96 -0.41
CA LYS A 188 -14.78 -15.89 0.40
C LYS A 188 -13.84 -14.75 -0.03
N GLY A 189 -14.23 -13.98 -1.03
CA GLY A 189 -13.53 -12.77 -1.41
C GLY A 189 -12.52 -12.90 -2.52
N PHE A 190 -12.37 -14.05 -3.13
CA PHE A 190 -11.46 -14.22 -4.26
C PHE A 190 -12.07 -13.66 -5.55
N ARG A 191 -11.23 -13.02 -6.36
CA ARG A 191 -11.61 -12.60 -7.71
C ARG A 191 -11.52 -13.79 -8.63
N LEU A 192 -12.60 -14.01 -9.40
CA LEU A 192 -12.80 -15.20 -10.19
C LEU A 192 -13.01 -14.85 -11.67
N SER A 193 -12.18 -15.41 -12.55
CA SER A 193 -12.47 -15.48 -13.98
C SER A 193 -13.18 -16.79 -14.32
N ILE A 194 -14.31 -16.69 -15.01
CA ILE A 194 -15.12 -17.84 -15.37
C ILE A 194 -15.09 -18.00 -16.89
N PHE A 195 -14.73 -19.19 -17.35
CA PHE A 195 -14.73 -19.57 -18.75
C PHE A 195 -15.73 -20.68 -18.97
N ASN A 196 -16.68 -20.48 -19.89
CA ASN A 196 -17.64 -21.51 -20.27
C ASN A 196 -17.50 -21.86 -21.76
N ARG A 197 -17.62 -23.13 -22.08
CA ARG A 197 -17.47 -23.62 -23.46
C ARG A 197 -18.62 -23.20 -24.38
N PHE A 198 -19.79 -22.94 -23.79
CA PHE A 198 -20.98 -22.51 -24.52
C PHE A 198 -21.53 -21.24 -23.89
N VAL A 199 -21.59 -20.18 -24.67
CA VAL A 199 -22.42 -19.03 -24.42
C VAL A 199 -23.79 -19.39 -24.95
N ALA A 200 -24.77 -19.58 -24.07
CA ALA A 200 -26.16 -19.74 -24.49
C ALA A 200 -26.73 -18.38 -24.84
#